data_98d93f28de32c6e3ad88130887b93a59
#
_entry.id   98d93f28de32c6e3ad88130887b93a59
#
_cell.length_a   1.000
_cell.length_b   1.000
_cell.length_c   1.000
_cell.angle_alpha   90.00
_cell.angle_beta   90.00
_cell.angle_gamma   90.00
#
_symmetry.space_group_name_H-M   'P 1'
#
loop_
_entity.id
_entity.type
_entity.pdbx_description
1 polymer ?
#
loop_
_entity_poly.entity_id
_entity_poly.type
_entity_poly.pdbx_seq_one_letter_code
_entity_poly.pdbx_strand_id
1 'polypeptide(L)'
;MKINEVEAQVGVTKKNIRFYEEQGLLKPGRNLQNGYREYGDREVEQLRQIKLLRKLGVPLEEIRQMQAGARTVADGMRRHLVTLEREQRNLEQSMELCRQLKDREQRLDDLEVEELLARMETMERAGATFPDKQREDIRPMRYAGAAAMALLMSAIMVGVIILMVWGFTVEPEEAPPLPLAAVLVALPVVVILGVVLALVQRIGEIRKGEEDDAKNY
;
A
#
# COMPACT_ATOMS: atom_id res chain seq x y z
N MET A 1 13.15 23.18 -9.62
CA MET A 1 12.92 22.02 -10.51
C MET A 1 11.51 21.50 -10.35
N LYS A 2 10.96 20.87 -11.40
CA LYS A 2 9.66 20.18 -11.34
C LYS A 2 9.83 18.75 -10.80
N ILE A 3 8.76 18.16 -10.28
CA ILE A 3 8.78 16.81 -9.68
C ILE A 3 9.32 15.72 -10.63
N ASN A 4 9.10 15.87 -11.95
CA ASN A 4 9.63 14.93 -12.96
C ASN A 4 11.15 14.96 -13.05
N GLU A 5 11.74 16.15 -12.94
CA GLU A 5 13.20 16.37 -12.98
C GLU A 5 13.85 15.82 -11.71
N VAL A 6 13.20 16.05 -10.56
CA VAL A 6 13.65 15.51 -9.26
C VAL A 6 13.59 13.98 -9.24
N GLU A 7 12.51 13.38 -9.76
CA GLU A 7 12.39 11.92 -9.89
C GLU A 7 13.54 11.35 -10.73
N ALA A 8 13.81 11.95 -11.89
CA ALA A 8 14.90 11.51 -12.76
C ALA A 8 16.28 11.67 -12.11
N GLN A 9 16.50 12.76 -11.38
CA GLN A 9 17.78 13.09 -10.78
C GLN A 9 18.10 12.27 -9.52
N VAL A 10 17.09 12.07 -8.65
CA VAL A 10 17.27 11.39 -7.35
C VAL A 10 16.93 9.91 -7.44
N GLY A 11 16.10 9.50 -8.42
CA GLY A 11 15.61 8.14 -8.54
C GLY A 11 14.68 7.76 -7.38
N VAL A 12 13.80 8.69 -7.00
CA VAL A 12 12.68 8.48 -6.05
C VAL A 12 11.40 8.76 -6.81
N THR A 13 10.45 7.84 -6.79
CA THR A 13 9.21 7.99 -7.55
C THR A 13 8.39 9.21 -7.11
N LYS A 14 7.65 9.82 -8.03
CA LYS A 14 6.73 10.94 -7.71
C LYS A 14 5.77 10.61 -6.57
N LYS A 15 5.31 9.36 -6.49
CA LYS A 15 4.44 8.87 -5.42
C LYS A 15 5.15 9.00 -4.07
N ASN A 16 6.39 8.53 -3.98
CA ASN A 16 7.18 8.61 -2.76
C ASN A 16 7.58 10.05 -2.41
N ILE A 17 7.89 10.90 -3.40
CA ILE A 17 8.16 12.33 -3.16
C ILE A 17 6.95 12.99 -2.52
N ARG A 18 5.73 12.80 -3.07
CA ARG A 18 4.48 13.33 -2.50
C ARG A 18 4.19 12.78 -1.11
N PHE A 19 4.43 11.49 -0.91
CA PHE A 19 4.29 10.86 0.40
C PHE A 19 5.23 11.50 1.44
N TYR A 20 6.48 11.79 1.10
CA TYR A 20 7.40 12.48 2.01
C TYR A 20 6.99 13.93 2.29
N GLU A 21 6.36 14.63 1.34
CA GLU A 21 5.73 15.93 1.57
C GLU A 21 4.57 15.81 2.59
N GLU A 22 3.66 14.86 2.38
CA GLU A 22 2.52 14.59 3.27
C GLU A 22 2.97 14.22 4.69
N GLN A 23 4.09 13.49 4.79
CA GLN A 23 4.72 13.15 6.07
C GLN A 23 5.51 14.32 6.68
N GLY A 24 5.60 15.47 6.02
CA GLY A 24 6.30 16.64 6.50
C GLY A 24 7.84 16.56 6.48
N LEU A 25 8.39 15.52 5.82
CA LEU A 25 9.84 15.32 5.64
C LEU A 25 10.41 16.21 4.52
N LEU A 26 9.56 16.72 3.65
CA LEU A 26 9.91 17.58 2.54
C LEU A 26 8.91 18.72 2.45
N LYS A 27 9.41 19.94 2.24
CA LYS A 27 8.56 21.14 2.14
C LYS A 27 8.96 21.96 0.91
N PRO A 28 8.53 21.55 -0.30
CA PRO A 28 8.86 22.28 -1.53
C PRO A 28 8.22 23.66 -1.52
N GLY A 29 8.90 24.60 -2.17
CA GLY A 29 8.33 25.91 -2.47
C GLY A 29 7.16 25.79 -3.46
N ARG A 30 6.42 26.88 -3.61
CA ARG A 30 5.40 27.03 -4.66
C ARG A 30 5.79 28.19 -5.57
N ASN A 31 5.71 27.95 -6.87
CA ASN A 31 5.89 28.99 -7.86
C ASN A 31 4.78 30.02 -7.72
N LEU A 32 5.15 31.29 -7.55
CA LEU A 32 4.21 32.40 -7.32
C LEU A 32 3.29 32.69 -8.51
N GLN A 33 3.71 32.32 -9.72
CA GLN A 33 2.96 32.61 -10.95
C GLN A 33 1.90 31.55 -11.28
N ASN A 34 2.17 30.28 -10.97
CA ASN A 34 1.32 29.16 -11.40
C ASN A 34 0.92 28.20 -10.27
N GLY A 35 1.38 28.44 -9.04
CA GLY A 35 1.05 27.63 -7.86
C GLY A 35 1.66 26.23 -7.83
N TYR A 36 2.43 25.81 -8.87
CA TYR A 36 3.04 24.50 -8.91
C TYR A 36 4.19 24.36 -7.90
N ARG A 37 4.41 23.12 -7.44
CA ARG A 37 5.53 22.78 -6.55
C ARG A 37 6.86 22.98 -7.24
N GLU A 38 7.78 23.63 -6.56
CA GLU A 38 9.16 23.79 -6.99
C GLU A 38 10.11 23.24 -5.94
N TYR A 39 11.04 22.41 -6.40
CA TYR A 39 12.07 21.77 -5.58
C TYR A 39 13.39 22.46 -5.88
N GLY A 40 14.00 23.03 -4.86
CA GLY A 40 15.35 23.59 -4.94
C GLY A 40 16.41 22.53 -4.64
N ASP A 41 17.68 22.96 -4.62
CA ASP A 41 18.82 22.10 -4.32
C ASP A 41 18.73 21.51 -2.90
N ARG A 42 18.15 22.25 -1.97
CA ARG A 42 17.89 21.83 -0.61
C ARG A 42 16.93 20.63 -0.54
N GLU A 43 15.82 20.71 -1.23
CA GLU A 43 14.82 19.63 -1.28
C GLU A 43 15.37 18.40 -1.99
N VAL A 44 16.19 18.59 -3.01
CA VAL A 44 16.90 17.49 -3.70
C VAL A 44 17.86 16.80 -2.77
N GLU A 45 18.65 17.55 -2.00
CA GLU A 45 19.59 16.98 -1.03
C GLU A 45 18.85 16.26 0.12
N GLN A 46 17.77 16.85 0.63
CA GLN A 46 16.91 16.19 1.61
C GLN A 46 16.36 14.86 1.09
N LEU A 47 15.92 14.81 -0.18
CA LEU A 47 15.45 13.56 -0.80
C LEU A 47 16.55 12.52 -0.92
N ARG A 48 17.78 12.91 -1.23
CA ARG A 48 18.94 12.00 -1.25
C ARG A 48 19.24 11.42 0.12
N GLN A 49 19.18 12.25 1.16
CA GLN A 49 19.37 11.82 2.55
C GLN A 49 18.25 10.86 2.98
N ILE A 50 16.98 11.19 2.70
CA ILE A 50 15.85 10.30 2.96
C ILE A 50 16.04 8.97 2.23
N LYS A 51 16.37 9.00 0.93
CA LYS A 51 16.63 7.80 0.13
C LYS A 51 17.71 6.91 0.73
N LEU A 52 18.85 7.51 1.15
CA LEU A 52 19.94 6.78 1.77
C LEU A 52 19.49 6.08 3.06
N LEU A 53 18.86 6.83 3.97
CA LEU A 53 18.43 6.30 5.25
C LEU A 53 17.32 5.24 5.10
N ARG A 54 16.40 5.44 4.16
CA ARG A 54 15.37 4.44 3.85
C ARG A 54 15.93 3.16 3.23
N LYS A 55 16.98 3.24 2.42
CA LYS A 55 17.68 2.05 1.92
C LYS A 55 18.37 1.26 3.03
N LEU A 56 18.75 1.92 4.12
CA LEU A 56 19.25 1.26 5.32
C LEU A 56 18.12 0.73 6.23
N GLY A 57 16.84 0.93 5.87
CA GLY A 57 15.72 0.49 6.68
C GLY A 57 15.33 1.45 7.81
N VAL A 58 15.96 2.63 7.92
CA VAL A 58 15.67 3.59 9.01
C VAL A 58 14.23 4.05 8.96
N PRO A 59 13.46 3.99 10.07
CA PRO A 59 12.08 4.46 10.13
C PRO A 59 11.94 5.95 9.83
N LEU A 60 10.83 6.35 9.20
CA LEU A 60 10.57 7.76 8.84
C LEU A 60 10.56 8.69 10.05
N GLU A 61 10.09 8.20 11.19
CA GLU A 61 10.09 8.99 12.42
C GLU A 61 11.50 9.31 12.91
N GLU A 62 12.43 8.36 12.82
CA GLU A 62 13.83 8.63 13.16
C GLU A 62 14.47 9.64 12.18
N ILE A 63 14.14 9.55 10.88
CA ILE A 63 14.58 10.53 9.88
C ILE A 63 14.03 11.92 10.21
N ARG A 64 12.76 12.03 10.61
CA ARG A 64 12.14 13.29 11.02
C ARG A 64 12.84 13.91 12.22
N GLN A 65 13.16 13.11 13.24
CA GLN A 65 13.88 13.57 14.44
C GLN A 65 15.29 14.08 14.09
N MET A 66 15.98 13.41 13.17
CA MET A 66 17.29 13.87 12.68
C MET A 66 17.18 15.18 11.89
N GLN A 67 16.19 15.31 11.00
CA GLN A 67 15.96 16.54 10.22
C GLN A 67 15.57 17.74 11.11
N ALA A 68 14.82 17.48 12.17
CA ALA A 68 14.45 18.49 13.16
C ALA A 68 15.61 18.89 14.11
N GLY A 69 16.76 18.22 14.01
CA GLY A 69 17.89 18.45 14.91
C GLY A 69 17.67 17.94 16.34
N ALA A 70 16.57 17.22 16.60
CA ALA A 70 16.28 16.63 17.90
C ALA A 70 17.21 15.44 18.22
N ARG A 71 17.83 14.87 17.19
CA ARG A 71 18.80 13.77 17.30
C ARG A 71 19.92 13.93 16.27
N THR A 72 21.09 13.46 16.64
CA THR A 72 22.20 13.33 15.68
C THR A 72 22.01 12.08 14.81
N VAL A 73 22.64 12.05 13.64
CA VAL A 73 22.68 10.85 12.79
C VAL A 73 23.27 9.67 13.56
N ALA A 74 24.32 9.90 14.36
CA ALA A 74 24.95 8.86 15.16
C ALA A 74 23.98 8.23 16.19
N ASP A 75 23.13 9.04 16.83
CA ASP A 75 22.12 8.54 17.78
C ASP A 75 21.04 7.72 17.08
N GLY A 76 20.58 8.19 15.93
CA GLY A 76 19.63 7.45 15.10
C GLY A 76 20.20 6.11 14.64
N MET A 77 21.45 6.08 14.19
CA MET A 77 22.11 4.84 13.75
C MET A 77 22.33 3.86 14.89
N ARG A 78 22.72 4.33 16.09
CA ARG A 78 22.86 3.45 17.26
C ARG A 78 21.54 2.73 17.61
N ARG A 79 20.42 3.45 17.57
CA ARG A 79 19.11 2.86 17.83
C ARG A 79 18.71 1.88 16.75
N HIS A 80 18.96 2.23 15.49
CA HIS A 80 18.63 1.37 14.38
C HIS A 80 19.48 0.09 14.38
N LEU A 81 20.75 0.15 14.74
CA LEU A 81 21.61 -1.02 14.92
C LEU A 81 21.04 -2.00 15.95
N VAL A 82 20.55 -1.52 17.11
CA VAL A 82 19.89 -2.39 18.10
C VAL A 82 18.69 -3.14 17.50
N THR A 83 17.93 -2.47 16.64
CA THR A 83 16.79 -3.11 15.94
C THR A 83 17.28 -4.19 14.97
N LEU A 84 18.28 -3.87 14.13
CA LEU A 84 18.86 -4.82 13.17
C LEU A 84 19.50 -6.02 13.86
N GLU A 85 20.21 -5.83 14.97
CA GLU A 85 20.78 -6.93 15.76
C GLU A 85 19.72 -7.85 16.35
N ARG A 86 18.56 -7.30 16.73
CA ARG A 86 17.42 -8.10 17.17
C ARG A 86 16.80 -8.88 16.01
N GLU A 87 16.62 -8.24 14.87
CA GLU A 87 16.12 -8.89 13.65
C GLU A 87 17.06 -10.00 13.18
N GLN A 88 18.37 -9.76 13.22
CA GLN A 88 19.37 -10.76 12.92
C GLN A 88 19.23 -11.99 13.83
N ARG A 89 19.16 -11.79 15.17
CA ARG A 89 18.96 -12.91 16.10
C ARG A 89 17.69 -13.69 15.84
N ASN A 90 16.58 -13.01 15.53
CA ASN A 90 15.32 -13.66 15.19
C ASN A 90 15.45 -14.50 13.91
N LEU A 91 16.15 -13.98 12.90
CA LEU A 91 16.40 -14.71 11.66
C LEU A 91 17.31 -15.93 11.90
N GLU A 92 18.35 -15.80 12.71
CA GLU A 92 19.23 -16.91 13.08
C GLU A 92 18.47 -18.04 13.78
N GLN A 93 17.53 -17.71 14.67
CA GLN A 93 16.68 -18.67 15.36
C GLN A 93 15.73 -19.38 14.38
N SER A 94 15.13 -18.65 13.47
CA SER A 94 14.29 -19.22 12.41
C SER A 94 15.09 -20.16 11.49
N MET A 95 16.29 -19.75 11.11
CA MET A 95 17.21 -20.58 10.31
C MET A 95 17.61 -21.86 11.01
N GLU A 96 17.82 -21.81 12.32
CA GLU A 96 18.18 -22.99 13.13
C GLU A 96 17.03 -24.01 13.12
N LEU A 97 15.78 -23.58 13.31
CA LEU A 97 14.62 -24.46 13.20
C LEU A 97 14.50 -25.06 11.79
N CYS A 98 14.69 -24.25 10.75
CA CYS A 98 14.67 -24.73 9.36
C CYS A 98 15.76 -25.77 9.09
N ARG A 99 16.99 -25.61 9.63
CA ARG A 99 18.08 -26.61 9.48
C ARG A 99 17.70 -27.93 10.11
N GLN A 100 17.14 -27.92 11.31
CA GLN A 100 16.70 -29.13 12.02
C GLN A 100 15.60 -29.87 11.25
N LEU A 101 14.67 -29.14 10.62
CA LEU A 101 13.64 -29.72 9.79
C LEU A 101 14.19 -30.26 8.46
N LYS A 102 15.15 -29.55 7.85
CA LYS A 102 15.79 -29.96 6.59
C LYS A 102 16.48 -31.30 6.72
N ASP A 103 17.12 -31.56 7.86
CA ASP A 103 17.89 -32.78 8.08
C ASP A 103 16.99 -33.99 8.41
N ARG A 104 15.69 -33.77 8.60
CA ARG A 104 14.67 -34.82 8.77
C ARG A 104 13.95 -34.99 7.42
N GLU A 105 14.22 -36.05 6.68
CA GLU A 105 13.49 -36.39 5.43
C GLU A 105 12.05 -36.87 5.76
N GLN A 106 11.24 -36.00 6.38
CA GLN A 106 9.87 -36.28 6.79
C GLN A 106 8.87 -35.68 5.79
N ARG A 107 7.74 -36.36 5.60
CA ARG A 107 6.58 -35.76 4.90
C ARG A 107 5.85 -34.79 5.83
N LEU A 108 5.07 -33.91 5.25
CA LEU A 108 4.30 -32.90 6.04
C LEU A 108 3.34 -33.59 7.03
N ASP A 109 2.76 -34.73 6.63
CA ASP A 109 1.82 -35.52 7.46
C ASP A 109 2.50 -36.20 8.66
N ASP A 110 3.82 -36.37 8.62
CA ASP A 110 4.61 -37.01 9.68
C ASP A 110 5.25 -35.99 10.62
N LEU A 111 4.94 -34.67 10.43
CA LEU A 111 5.54 -33.63 11.20
C LEU A 111 4.91 -33.50 12.59
N GLU A 112 5.73 -33.52 13.63
CA GLU A 112 5.31 -33.32 15.02
C GLU A 112 5.08 -31.84 15.30
N VAL A 113 3.96 -31.30 14.76
CA VAL A 113 3.65 -29.86 14.74
C VAL A 113 3.52 -29.28 16.15
N GLU A 114 2.89 -30.02 17.07
CA GLU A 114 2.66 -29.56 18.44
C GLU A 114 3.95 -29.34 19.21
N GLU A 115 4.93 -30.26 19.05
CA GLU A 115 6.26 -30.15 19.69
C GLU A 115 7.01 -28.91 19.16
N LEU A 116 6.98 -28.70 17.84
CA LEU A 116 7.64 -27.59 17.20
C LEU A 116 7.02 -26.24 17.61
N LEU A 117 5.69 -26.16 17.69
CA LEU A 117 5.00 -24.96 18.16
C LEU A 117 5.30 -24.67 19.63
N ALA A 118 5.29 -25.68 20.51
CA ALA A 118 5.65 -25.51 21.91
C ALA A 118 7.10 -25.03 22.09
N ARG A 119 7.99 -25.49 21.23
CA ARG A 119 9.38 -25.01 21.18
C ARG A 119 9.47 -23.56 20.72
N MET A 120 8.73 -23.17 19.67
CA MET A 120 8.66 -21.79 19.21
C MET A 120 8.12 -20.86 20.32
N GLU A 121 7.05 -21.27 21.01
CA GLU A 121 6.52 -20.50 22.15
C GLU A 121 7.57 -20.32 23.26
N THR A 122 8.37 -21.35 23.53
CA THR A 122 9.44 -21.26 24.52
C THR A 122 10.51 -20.25 24.10
N MET A 123 10.86 -20.23 22.82
CA MET A 123 11.80 -19.26 22.25
C MET A 123 11.21 -17.85 22.28
N GLU A 124 9.90 -17.68 22.02
CA GLU A 124 9.21 -16.39 22.10
C GLU A 124 9.18 -15.85 23.53
N ARG A 125 8.96 -16.71 24.54
CA ARG A 125 9.08 -16.34 25.96
C ARG A 125 10.49 -15.92 26.34
N ALA A 126 11.51 -16.43 25.65
CA ALA A 126 12.91 -16.04 25.80
C ALA A 126 13.27 -14.77 25.02
N GLY A 127 12.32 -14.17 24.29
CA GLY A 127 12.48 -12.90 23.56
C GLY A 127 12.71 -13.02 22.06
N ALA A 128 12.56 -14.21 21.49
CA ALA A 128 12.49 -14.39 20.05
C ALA A 128 11.20 -13.80 19.48
N THR A 129 11.20 -13.46 18.20
CA THR A 129 9.98 -13.04 17.49
C THR A 129 9.94 -13.75 16.15
N PHE A 130 8.93 -14.58 15.93
CA PHE A 130 8.68 -15.20 14.63
C PHE A 130 7.65 -14.36 13.86
N PRO A 131 7.87 -14.08 12.56
CA PRO A 131 6.92 -13.32 11.76
C PRO A 131 5.63 -14.11 11.59
N ASP A 132 4.50 -13.51 11.99
CA ASP A 132 3.17 -14.09 11.80
C ASP A 132 2.69 -13.80 10.36
N LYS A 133 3.02 -14.71 9.45
CA LYS A 133 2.60 -14.63 8.04
C LYS A 133 1.09 -14.82 7.85
N GLN A 134 0.39 -15.44 8.80
CA GLN A 134 -1.07 -15.62 8.73
C GLN A 134 -1.82 -14.29 8.63
N ARG A 135 -1.29 -13.22 9.26
CA ARG A 135 -1.85 -11.87 9.15
C ARG A 135 -1.67 -11.27 7.75
N GLU A 136 -0.67 -11.71 7.01
CA GLU A 136 -0.42 -11.28 5.63
C GLU A 136 -1.34 -12.00 4.66
N ASP A 137 -1.67 -13.27 4.92
CA ASP A 137 -2.55 -14.10 4.09
C ASP A 137 -4.03 -13.61 4.12
N ILE A 138 -4.47 -12.91 5.18
CA ILE A 138 -5.83 -12.38 5.35
C ILE A 138 -6.04 -11.01 4.66
N ARG A 139 -5.12 -10.56 3.84
CA ARG A 139 -5.22 -9.26 3.14
C ARG A 139 -6.32 -9.10 2.06
N PRO A 140 -7.19 -10.10 1.70
CA PRO A 140 -8.36 -9.84 0.84
C PRO A 140 -9.30 -8.77 1.41
N MET A 141 -9.29 -8.47 2.72
CA MET A 141 -10.09 -7.37 3.29
C MET A 141 -9.71 -5.97 2.78
N ARG A 142 -8.53 -5.77 2.19
CA ARG A 142 -8.15 -4.48 1.58
C ARG A 142 -9.00 -4.11 0.36
N TYR A 143 -9.57 -5.11 -0.31
CA TYR A 143 -10.46 -4.91 -1.47
C TYR A 143 -11.93 -4.81 -1.07
N ALA A 144 -12.30 -5.27 0.14
CA ALA A 144 -13.68 -5.38 0.57
C ALA A 144 -14.40 -4.02 0.57
N GLY A 145 -13.74 -2.95 1.02
CA GLY A 145 -14.33 -1.60 1.02
C GLY A 145 -14.59 -1.08 -0.40
N ALA A 146 -13.62 -1.19 -1.30
CA ALA A 146 -13.76 -0.75 -2.68
C ALA A 146 -14.78 -1.60 -3.45
N ALA A 147 -14.78 -2.91 -3.23
CA ALA A 147 -15.74 -3.84 -3.82
C ALA A 147 -17.16 -3.58 -3.31
N ALA A 148 -17.36 -3.36 -2.01
CA ALA A 148 -18.66 -3.05 -1.43
C ALA A 148 -19.23 -1.73 -1.98
N MET A 149 -18.41 -0.68 -2.12
CA MET A 149 -18.84 0.59 -2.72
C MET A 149 -19.20 0.43 -4.20
N ALA A 150 -18.43 -0.33 -4.97
CA ALA A 150 -18.72 -0.60 -6.37
C ALA A 150 -20.02 -1.39 -6.54
N LEU A 151 -20.27 -2.39 -5.69
CA LEU A 151 -21.53 -3.14 -5.67
C LEU A 151 -22.72 -2.26 -5.30
N LEU A 152 -22.59 -1.42 -4.28
CA LEU A 152 -23.64 -0.50 -3.86
C LEU A 152 -24.01 0.48 -4.98
N MET A 153 -23.03 1.12 -5.60
CA MET A 153 -23.25 2.05 -6.73
C MET A 153 -23.88 1.35 -7.92
N SER A 154 -23.40 0.14 -8.25
CA SER A 154 -23.98 -0.64 -9.35
C SER A 154 -25.45 -1.03 -9.06
N ALA A 155 -25.75 -1.42 -7.82
CA ALA A 155 -27.12 -1.76 -7.41
C ALA A 155 -28.07 -0.55 -7.49
N ILE A 156 -27.61 0.64 -7.07
CA ILE A 156 -28.37 1.90 -7.19
C ILE A 156 -28.66 2.21 -8.67
N MET A 157 -27.65 2.10 -9.54
CA MET A 157 -27.81 2.39 -10.97
C MET A 157 -28.77 1.39 -11.66
N VAL A 158 -28.69 0.11 -11.29
CA VAL A 158 -29.66 -0.89 -11.77
C VAL A 158 -31.07 -0.56 -11.29
N GLY A 159 -31.25 -0.16 -10.03
CA GLY A 159 -32.53 0.31 -9.51
C GLY A 159 -33.10 1.51 -10.29
N VAL A 160 -32.23 2.47 -10.63
CA VAL A 160 -32.63 3.62 -11.48
C VAL A 160 -33.10 3.16 -12.86
N ILE A 161 -32.37 2.24 -13.50
CA ILE A 161 -32.78 1.68 -14.81
C ILE A 161 -34.15 1.00 -14.71
N ILE A 162 -34.37 0.17 -13.68
CA ILE A 162 -35.64 -0.52 -13.47
C ILE A 162 -36.78 0.48 -13.30
N LEU A 163 -36.62 1.51 -12.47
CA LEU A 163 -37.62 2.55 -12.25
C LEU A 163 -37.91 3.34 -13.51
N MET A 164 -36.91 3.69 -14.32
CA MET A 164 -37.11 4.38 -15.59
C MET A 164 -37.88 3.52 -16.59
N VAL A 165 -37.46 2.26 -16.76
CA VAL A 165 -38.18 1.33 -17.70
C VAL A 165 -39.59 1.10 -17.21
N TRP A 166 -39.83 0.93 -15.92
CA TRP A 166 -41.15 0.78 -15.34
C TRP A 166 -42.01 2.02 -15.58
N GLY A 167 -41.51 3.22 -15.34
CA GLY A 167 -42.22 4.48 -15.63
C GLY A 167 -42.62 4.61 -17.10
N PHE A 168 -41.72 4.27 -18.03
CA PHE A 168 -42.05 4.29 -19.48
C PHE A 168 -43.10 3.25 -19.90
N THR A 169 -43.29 2.18 -19.13
CA THR A 169 -44.30 1.16 -19.40
C THR A 169 -45.69 1.46 -18.78
N VAL A 170 -45.69 2.19 -17.63
CA VAL A 170 -46.94 2.54 -16.91
C VAL A 170 -47.63 3.73 -17.53
N GLU A 171 -46.90 4.73 -17.99
CA GLU A 171 -47.43 5.95 -18.61
C GLU A 171 -46.85 6.15 -20.03
N PRO A 172 -47.26 5.36 -21.03
CA PRO A 172 -46.69 5.42 -22.38
C PRO A 172 -46.93 6.76 -23.11
N GLU A 173 -47.97 7.51 -22.73
CA GLU A 173 -48.28 8.82 -23.33
C GLU A 173 -47.33 9.93 -22.86
N GLU A 174 -46.73 9.80 -21.66
CA GLU A 174 -45.70 10.70 -21.11
C GLU A 174 -44.28 10.21 -21.35
N ALA A 175 -44.10 9.03 -21.94
CA ALA A 175 -42.80 8.46 -22.20
C ALA A 175 -42.04 9.31 -23.23
N PRO A 176 -40.73 9.56 -22.98
CA PRO A 176 -39.91 10.33 -23.91
C PRO A 176 -39.78 9.58 -25.25
N PRO A 177 -39.53 10.31 -26.37
CA PRO A 177 -39.33 9.68 -27.67
C PRO A 177 -38.19 8.68 -27.63
N LEU A 178 -38.31 7.59 -28.37
CA LEU A 178 -37.38 6.44 -28.37
C LEU A 178 -35.88 6.80 -28.31
N PRO A 179 -35.38 7.77 -29.11
CA PRO A 179 -33.97 8.13 -29.02
C PRO A 179 -33.58 8.76 -27.67
N LEU A 180 -34.44 9.54 -27.06
CA LEU A 180 -34.21 10.14 -25.76
C LEU A 180 -34.27 9.11 -24.62
N ALA A 181 -35.27 8.19 -24.70
CA ALA A 181 -35.38 7.06 -23.75
C ALA A 181 -34.10 6.18 -23.78
N ALA A 182 -33.56 5.91 -24.97
CA ALA A 182 -32.32 5.15 -25.14
C ALA A 182 -31.13 5.84 -24.50
N VAL A 183 -30.99 7.17 -24.65
CA VAL A 183 -29.91 7.94 -24.03
C VAL A 183 -30.05 7.93 -22.51
N LEU A 184 -31.25 8.11 -21.97
CA LEU A 184 -31.52 8.10 -20.54
C LEU A 184 -31.16 6.77 -19.88
N VAL A 185 -31.44 5.64 -20.54
CA VAL A 185 -31.08 4.29 -20.04
C VAL A 185 -29.58 4.00 -20.24
N ALA A 186 -28.97 4.49 -21.33
CA ALA A 186 -27.56 4.28 -21.59
C ALA A 186 -26.64 4.96 -20.56
N LEU A 187 -27.03 6.10 -20.00
CA LEU A 187 -26.22 6.88 -19.07
C LEU A 187 -25.90 6.11 -17.78
N PRO A 188 -26.85 5.51 -17.04
CA PRO A 188 -26.54 4.65 -15.90
C PRO A 188 -25.70 3.42 -16.26
N VAL A 189 -25.87 2.84 -17.45
CA VAL A 189 -25.05 1.71 -17.92
C VAL A 189 -23.59 2.13 -18.08
N VAL A 190 -23.32 3.31 -18.65
CA VAL A 190 -21.97 3.87 -18.77
C VAL A 190 -21.34 4.10 -17.38
N VAL A 191 -22.13 4.57 -16.41
CA VAL A 191 -21.65 4.74 -15.02
C VAL A 191 -21.27 3.39 -14.41
N ILE A 192 -22.08 2.34 -14.58
CA ILE A 192 -21.75 0.99 -14.08
C ILE A 192 -20.43 0.50 -14.69
N LEU A 193 -20.25 0.64 -16.00
CA LEU A 193 -19.01 0.26 -16.69
C LEU A 193 -17.80 1.04 -16.15
N GLY A 194 -17.95 2.34 -15.93
CA GLY A 194 -16.92 3.19 -15.33
C GLY A 194 -16.53 2.74 -13.92
N VAL A 195 -17.49 2.40 -13.07
CA VAL A 195 -17.28 1.89 -11.72
C VAL A 195 -16.54 0.55 -11.74
N VAL A 196 -16.93 -0.37 -12.62
CA VAL A 196 -16.24 -1.67 -12.78
C VAL A 196 -14.81 -1.49 -13.25
N LEU A 197 -14.57 -0.63 -14.24
CA LEU A 197 -13.22 -0.33 -14.73
C LEU A 197 -12.35 0.29 -13.64
N ALA A 198 -12.88 1.25 -12.88
CA ALA A 198 -12.19 1.87 -11.77
C ALA A 198 -11.83 0.85 -10.66
N LEU A 199 -12.73 -0.11 -10.38
CA LEU A 199 -12.47 -1.20 -9.43
C LEU A 199 -11.33 -2.11 -9.92
N VAL A 200 -11.35 -2.51 -11.20
CA VAL A 200 -10.30 -3.34 -11.81
C VAL A 200 -8.95 -2.62 -11.79
N GLN A 201 -8.92 -1.33 -12.14
CA GLN A 201 -7.70 -0.52 -12.05
C GLN A 201 -7.19 -0.44 -10.62
N ARG A 202 -8.08 -0.21 -9.64
CA ARG A 202 -7.71 -0.13 -8.22
C ARG A 202 -7.15 -1.44 -7.69
N ILE A 203 -7.74 -2.57 -8.06
CA ILE A 203 -7.21 -3.90 -7.74
C ILE A 203 -5.82 -4.09 -8.36
N GLY A 204 -5.65 -3.70 -9.63
CA GLY A 204 -4.37 -3.77 -10.33
C GLY A 204 -3.27 -2.89 -9.70
N GLU A 205 -3.61 -1.69 -9.24
CA GLU A 205 -2.67 -0.80 -8.54
C GLU A 205 -2.21 -1.36 -7.18
N ILE A 206 -3.14 -1.94 -6.41
CA ILE A 206 -2.83 -2.56 -5.12
C ILE A 206 -1.94 -3.78 -5.35
N ARG A 207 -2.23 -4.61 -6.34
CA ARG A 207 -1.44 -5.80 -6.71
C ARG A 207 -0.01 -5.44 -7.14
N LYS A 208 0.14 -4.40 -7.98
CA LYS A 208 1.46 -3.88 -8.37
C LYS A 208 2.23 -3.28 -7.19
N GLY A 209 1.55 -2.61 -6.27
CA GLY A 209 2.18 -2.08 -5.05
C GLY A 209 2.69 -3.18 -4.12
N GLU A 210 2.01 -4.32 -4.05
CA GLU A 210 2.44 -5.49 -3.28
C GLU A 210 3.63 -6.21 -3.93
N GLU A 211 3.69 -6.27 -5.27
CA GLU A 211 4.84 -6.81 -6.00
C GLU A 211 6.09 -5.90 -5.88
N ASP A 212 5.92 -4.59 -5.88
CA ASP A 212 7.02 -3.65 -5.70
C ASP A 212 7.53 -3.62 -4.25
N ASP A 213 6.64 -3.74 -3.26
CA ASP A 213 7.02 -3.89 -1.86
C ASP A 213 7.75 -5.22 -1.62
N ALA A 214 7.35 -6.31 -2.28
CA ALA A 214 8.01 -7.61 -2.18
C ALA A 214 9.39 -7.68 -2.87
N LYS A 215 9.65 -6.82 -3.86
CA LYS A 215 10.95 -6.72 -4.55
C LYS A 215 11.95 -5.78 -3.86
N ASN A 216 11.49 -4.98 -2.90
CA ASN A 216 12.30 -3.98 -2.21
C ASN A 216 12.67 -4.39 -0.77
N TYR A 217 12.48 -5.67 -0.41
CA TYR A 217 12.96 -6.30 0.83
C TYR A 217 14.01 -7.36 0.56
#